data_be30d10f16093d24683483cbd6edff3e
#
_entry.id   be30d10f16093d24683483cbd6edff3e
#
_cell.length_a   1.000
_cell.length_b   1.000
_cell.length_c   1.000
_cell.angle_alpha   90.00
_cell.angle_beta   90.00
_cell.angle_gamma   90.00
#
_symmetry.space_group_name_H-M   'P 1'
#
loop_
_entity.id
_entity.type
_entity.pdbx_description
1 polymer ?
#
loop_
_entity_poly.entity_id
_entity_poly.type
_entity_poly.pdbx_seq_one_letter_code
_entity_poly.pdbx_strand_id
1 'polypeptide(L)'
;GQKLLDEYKSICDDFVEIVGDIQVNDLSKETIRTYITTQIQLPPQRHKNPIYRDLSVSKILKMKDVKPQSRQNVNKYLTRLSTMMNFGSGQGYFRENFILGMKLPVSKKDSKKREPFTDEDLVKILSPKKYLDYTIDFGKTTKSDKPDVVKLQNPFYWIFLVGIFSGMRTNEILQMNTVDIIQDDKVWMFSVDEENEKRVK
;
A
#
# COMPACT_ATOMS: atom_id res chain seq x y z
N GLY A 1 14.07 -0.24 5.53
CA GLY A 1 14.58 1.05 5.43
C GLY A 1 13.68 2.17 5.90
N GLN A 2 13.95 3.36 5.42
CA GLN A 2 13.34 4.62 5.89
C GLN A 2 11.81 4.61 5.89
N LYS A 3 11.20 4.13 4.82
CA LYS A 3 9.73 4.06 4.68
C LYS A 3 9.03 3.28 5.82
N LEU A 4 9.68 2.24 6.32
CA LEU A 4 9.16 1.46 7.45
C LEU A 4 9.24 2.24 8.76
N LEU A 5 10.33 2.97 8.97
CA LEU A 5 10.48 3.84 10.14
C LEU A 5 9.44 4.95 10.16
N ASP A 6 9.20 5.58 9.01
CA ASP A 6 8.17 6.62 8.86
C ASP A 6 6.76 6.07 9.14
N GLU A 7 6.48 4.81 8.72
CA GLU A 7 5.21 4.12 9.04
C GLU A 7 5.06 3.91 10.56
N TYR A 8 6.10 3.42 11.23
CA TYR A 8 6.06 3.24 12.69
C TYR A 8 5.89 4.56 13.42
N LYS A 9 6.65 5.59 13.03
CA LYS A 9 6.53 6.93 13.61
C LYS A 9 5.09 7.47 13.46
N SER A 10 4.53 7.42 12.27
CA SER A 10 3.15 7.87 12.03
C SER A 10 2.12 7.14 12.90
N ILE A 11 2.31 5.84 13.15
CA ILE A 11 1.41 5.06 14.00
C ILE A 11 1.58 5.43 15.47
N CYS A 12 2.80 5.75 15.92
CA CYS A 12 3.03 6.25 17.28
C CYS A 12 2.40 7.62 17.47
N ASP A 13 2.60 8.52 16.52
CA ASP A 13 2.02 9.86 16.57
C ASP A 13 0.48 9.78 16.63
N ASP A 14 -0.13 8.87 15.84
CA ASP A 14 -1.56 8.57 15.89
C ASP A 14 -2.00 8.03 17.27
N PHE A 15 -1.20 7.15 17.85
CA PHE A 15 -1.50 6.58 19.16
C PHE A 15 -1.49 7.67 20.25
N VAL A 16 -0.43 8.48 20.27
CA VAL A 16 -0.29 9.59 21.23
C VAL A 16 -1.39 10.64 21.04
N GLU A 17 -1.76 10.97 19.81
CA GLU A 17 -2.85 11.92 19.54
C GLU A 17 -4.20 11.44 20.09
N ILE A 18 -4.46 10.12 20.03
CA ILE A 18 -5.74 9.53 20.47
C ILE A 18 -5.79 9.32 21.98
N VAL A 19 -4.71 8.81 22.54
CA VAL A 19 -4.66 8.35 23.93
C VAL A 19 -4.10 9.43 24.87
N GLY A 20 -3.31 10.35 24.31
CA GLY A 20 -2.53 11.31 25.06
C GLY A 20 -1.09 10.84 25.28
N ASP A 21 -0.24 11.77 25.69
CA ASP A 21 1.14 11.47 26.10
C ASP A 21 1.13 10.94 27.53
N ILE A 22 1.04 9.61 27.66
CA ILE A 22 0.96 8.91 28.94
C ILE A 22 2.28 8.25 29.27
N GLN A 23 2.55 8.08 30.59
CA GLN A 23 3.71 7.32 31.01
C GLN A 23 3.59 5.85 30.60
N VAL A 24 4.72 5.24 30.26
CA VAL A 24 4.76 3.82 29.83
C VAL A 24 4.16 2.88 30.88
N ASN A 25 4.31 3.20 32.16
CA ASN A 25 3.74 2.44 33.28
C ASN A 25 2.21 2.52 33.37
N ASP A 26 1.60 3.53 32.77
CA ASP A 26 0.14 3.72 32.74
C ASP A 26 -0.53 3.05 31.53
N LEU A 27 0.28 2.44 30.65
CA LEU A 27 -0.23 1.63 29.56
C LEU A 27 -1.02 0.44 30.08
N SER A 28 -2.21 0.23 29.54
CA SER A 28 -3.12 -0.81 29.97
C SER A 28 -3.98 -1.32 28.80
N LYS A 29 -4.69 -2.42 29.02
CA LYS A 29 -5.68 -2.90 28.04
C LYS A 29 -6.81 -1.87 27.81
N GLU A 30 -7.13 -1.05 28.79
CA GLU A 30 -8.14 0.01 28.65
C GLU A 30 -7.67 1.11 27.71
N THR A 31 -6.40 1.52 27.83
CA THR A 31 -5.76 2.45 26.90
C THR A 31 -5.86 1.96 25.45
N ILE A 32 -5.60 0.66 25.25
CA ILE A 32 -5.69 0.05 23.91
C ILE A 32 -7.15 0.00 23.41
N ARG A 33 -8.13 -0.26 24.29
CA ARG A 33 -9.55 -0.23 23.91
C ARG A 33 -9.98 1.17 23.46
N THR A 34 -9.57 2.20 24.18
CA THR A 34 -9.82 3.60 23.81
C THR A 34 -9.26 3.90 22.43
N TYR A 35 -8.00 3.50 22.18
CA TYR A 35 -7.38 3.64 20.86
C TYR A 35 -8.18 2.94 19.76
N ILE A 36 -8.56 1.67 19.96
CA ILE A 36 -9.31 0.88 18.98
C ILE A 36 -10.68 1.52 18.69
N THR A 37 -11.41 1.91 19.73
CA THR A 37 -12.74 2.49 19.60
C THR A 37 -12.72 3.81 18.84
N THR A 38 -11.70 4.61 19.05
CA THR A 38 -11.49 5.85 18.30
C THR A 38 -11.06 5.58 16.87
N GLN A 39 -10.08 4.68 16.65
CA GLN A 39 -9.59 4.36 15.32
C GLN A 39 -10.66 3.81 14.38
N ILE A 40 -11.61 3.03 14.86
CA ILE A 40 -12.72 2.52 14.04
C ILE A 40 -13.59 3.65 13.46
N GLN A 41 -13.68 4.78 14.14
CA GLN A 41 -14.52 5.92 13.73
C GLN A 41 -13.78 6.87 12.77
N LEU A 42 -12.46 6.80 12.72
CA LEU A 42 -11.65 7.70 11.90
C LEU A 42 -11.62 7.26 10.42
N PRO A 43 -11.44 8.20 9.48
CA PRO A 43 -11.31 7.89 8.06
C PRO A 43 -9.94 7.24 7.75
N PRO A 44 -9.86 6.41 6.70
CA PRO A 44 -8.59 5.82 6.28
C PRO A 44 -7.63 6.90 5.76
N GLN A 45 -6.33 6.72 6.04
CA GLN A 45 -5.27 7.60 5.54
C GLN A 45 -5.51 9.10 5.82
N ARG A 46 -6.03 9.45 7.00
CA ARG A 46 -6.41 10.80 7.36
C ARG A 46 -5.29 11.83 7.15
N HIS A 47 -4.04 11.48 7.42
CA HIS A 47 -2.88 12.37 7.23
C HIS A 47 -2.53 12.66 5.76
N LYS A 48 -3.00 11.84 4.82
CA LYS A 48 -2.80 12.02 3.38
C LYS A 48 -3.98 12.68 2.69
N ASN A 49 -5.15 12.66 3.33
CA ASN A 49 -6.36 13.23 2.75
C ASN A 49 -6.43 14.74 3.02
N PRO A 50 -6.50 15.60 1.99
CA PRO A 50 -6.58 17.05 2.16
C PRO A 50 -7.70 17.54 3.08
N ILE A 51 -8.80 16.78 3.19
CA ILE A 51 -9.95 17.13 4.04
C ILE A 51 -9.63 16.96 5.54
N TYR A 52 -8.79 15.97 5.89
CA TYR A 52 -8.59 15.57 7.28
C TYR A 52 -7.19 15.83 7.83
N ARG A 53 -6.18 16.00 6.95
CA ARG A 53 -4.76 16.04 7.34
C ARG A 53 -4.42 17.12 8.37
N ASP A 54 -5.13 18.26 8.32
CA ASP A 54 -4.89 19.43 9.16
C ASP A 54 -5.90 19.51 10.33
N LEU A 55 -6.71 18.46 10.53
CA LEU A 55 -7.71 18.38 11.59
C LEU A 55 -7.28 17.44 12.70
N SER A 56 -7.52 17.86 13.95
CA SER A 56 -7.35 16.98 15.11
C SER A 56 -8.38 15.84 15.13
N VAL A 57 -8.05 14.73 15.78
CA VAL A 57 -8.96 13.59 15.98
C VAL A 57 -10.31 14.04 16.52
N SER A 58 -10.32 14.91 17.54
CA SER A 58 -11.54 15.42 18.16
C SER A 58 -12.45 16.21 17.20
N LYS A 59 -11.86 16.94 16.24
CA LYS A 59 -12.62 17.65 15.21
C LYS A 59 -13.20 16.67 14.19
N ILE A 60 -12.42 15.68 13.74
CA ILE A 60 -12.87 14.67 12.78
C ILE A 60 -14.05 13.87 13.34
N LEU A 61 -13.99 13.45 14.63
CA LEU A 61 -15.06 12.69 15.28
C LEU A 61 -16.39 13.47 15.40
N LYS A 62 -16.34 14.79 15.34
CA LYS A 62 -17.56 15.65 15.36
C LYS A 62 -18.13 15.92 13.97
N MET A 63 -17.42 15.55 12.91
CA MET A 63 -17.89 15.74 11.54
C MET A 63 -18.99 14.74 11.20
N LYS A 64 -19.97 15.19 10.41
CA LYS A 64 -20.99 14.32 9.83
C LYS A 64 -20.42 13.66 8.56
N ASP A 65 -20.92 12.46 8.25
CA ASP A 65 -20.61 11.73 7.01
C ASP A 65 -19.15 11.33 6.81
N VAL A 66 -18.39 11.17 7.90
CA VAL A 66 -17.06 10.59 7.85
C VAL A 66 -17.15 9.11 7.54
N LYS A 67 -16.57 8.68 6.42
CA LYS A 67 -16.47 7.25 6.09
C LYS A 67 -15.41 6.59 6.96
N PRO A 68 -15.80 5.68 7.87
CA PRO A 68 -14.85 5.05 8.77
C PRO A 68 -13.93 4.08 8.04
N GLN A 69 -12.76 3.85 8.62
CA GLN A 69 -11.83 2.87 8.08
C GLN A 69 -12.29 1.43 8.34
N SER A 70 -11.77 0.50 7.54
CA SER A 70 -12.09 -0.92 7.70
C SER A 70 -11.43 -1.52 8.95
N ARG A 71 -12.06 -2.54 9.53
CA ARG A 71 -11.46 -3.33 10.63
C ARG A 71 -10.12 -3.94 10.27
N GLN A 72 -9.94 -4.34 9.01
CA GLN A 72 -8.65 -4.82 8.50
C GLN A 72 -7.57 -3.75 8.61
N ASN A 73 -7.91 -2.48 8.30
CA ASN A 73 -6.96 -1.39 8.40
C ASN A 73 -6.59 -1.08 9.85
N VAL A 74 -7.57 -1.07 10.76
CA VAL A 74 -7.30 -0.95 12.21
C VAL A 74 -6.39 -2.09 12.69
N ASN A 75 -6.66 -3.34 12.26
CA ASN A 75 -5.81 -4.48 12.62
C ASN A 75 -4.37 -4.36 12.11
N LYS A 76 -4.10 -3.65 10.99
CA LYS A 76 -2.73 -3.34 10.56
C LYS A 76 -2.02 -2.43 11.56
N TYR A 77 -2.68 -1.38 12.02
CA TYR A 77 -2.12 -0.50 13.06
C TYR A 77 -1.85 -1.27 14.34
N LEU A 78 -2.81 -2.09 14.80
CA LEU A 78 -2.63 -2.94 15.98
C LEU A 78 -1.45 -3.91 15.82
N THR A 79 -1.25 -4.46 14.62
CA THR A 79 -0.11 -5.35 14.35
C THR A 79 1.22 -4.60 14.49
N ARG A 80 1.33 -3.37 13.98
CA ARG A 80 2.55 -2.55 14.10
C ARG A 80 2.81 -2.14 15.56
N LEU A 81 1.79 -1.66 16.25
CA LEU A 81 1.89 -1.33 17.68
C LEU A 81 2.24 -2.57 18.52
N SER A 82 1.67 -3.74 18.20
CA SER A 82 2.01 -5.00 18.88
C SER A 82 3.47 -5.39 18.69
N THR A 83 4.04 -5.17 17.50
CA THR A 83 5.47 -5.40 17.26
C THR A 83 6.33 -4.49 18.15
N MET A 84 5.96 -3.23 18.29
CA MET A 84 6.67 -2.30 19.17
C MET A 84 6.53 -2.67 20.64
N MET A 85 5.33 -3.07 21.06
CA MET A 85 5.10 -3.53 22.44
C MET A 85 5.86 -4.83 22.75
N ASN A 86 5.97 -5.77 21.80
CA ASN A 86 6.80 -6.95 21.97
C ASN A 86 8.28 -6.57 22.19
N PHE A 87 8.78 -5.61 21.40
CA PHE A 87 10.14 -5.11 21.57
C PHE A 87 10.31 -4.45 22.96
N GLY A 88 9.42 -3.54 23.32
CA GLY A 88 9.49 -2.84 24.62
C GLY A 88 9.35 -3.78 25.82
N SER A 89 8.49 -4.80 25.74
CA SER A 89 8.39 -5.85 26.76
C SER A 89 9.67 -6.68 26.84
N GLY A 90 10.27 -7.03 25.70
CA GLY A 90 11.55 -7.73 25.64
C GLY A 90 12.72 -6.92 26.21
N GLN A 91 12.66 -5.59 26.16
CA GLN A 91 13.62 -4.67 26.77
C GLN A 91 13.31 -4.33 28.23
N GLY A 92 12.21 -4.85 28.78
CA GLY A 92 11.82 -4.61 30.16
C GLY A 92 11.20 -3.25 30.45
N TYR A 93 10.78 -2.50 29.42
CA TYR A 93 10.11 -1.20 29.60
C TYR A 93 8.70 -1.36 30.20
N PHE A 94 8.03 -2.48 29.96
CA PHE A 94 6.75 -2.85 30.54
C PHE A 94 6.54 -4.38 30.57
N ARG A 95 5.56 -4.85 31.36
CA ARG A 95 5.44 -6.27 31.70
C ARG A 95 5.00 -7.15 30.52
N GLU A 96 4.07 -6.65 29.69
CA GLU A 96 3.42 -7.46 28.65
C GLU A 96 2.98 -6.63 27.46
N ASN A 97 2.71 -7.32 26.35
CA ASN A 97 2.07 -6.70 25.20
C ASN A 97 0.54 -6.63 25.41
N PHE A 98 0.03 -5.45 25.73
CA PHE A 98 -1.39 -5.22 26.00
C PHE A 98 -2.31 -5.39 24.77
N ILE A 99 -1.76 -5.50 23.55
CA ILE A 99 -2.54 -5.65 22.30
C ILE A 99 -2.86 -7.13 22.01
N LEU A 100 -2.18 -8.05 22.66
CA LEU A 100 -2.41 -9.49 22.42
C LEU A 100 -3.89 -9.84 22.64
N GLY A 101 -4.49 -10.49 21.63
CA GLY A 101 -5.90 -10.88 21.64
C GLY A 101 -6.91 -9.77 21.35
N MET A 102 -6.48 -8.52 21.09
CA MET A 102 -7.38 -7.39 20.87
C MET A 102 -7.67 -7.06 19.39
N LYS A 103 -7.23 -7.90 18.47
CA LYS A 103 -7.56 -7.73 17.04
C LYS A 103 -9.07 -7.86 16.82
N LEU A 104 -9.58 -6.99 15.97
CA LEU A 104 -11.00 -6.97 15.59
C LEU A 104 -11.34 -8.17 14.70
N PRO A 105 -12.50 -8.80 14.90
CA PRO A 105 -12.98 -9.83 13.99
C PRO A 105 -13.24 -9.23 12.60
N VAL A 106 -12.68 -9.84 11.56
CA VAL A 106 -12.87 -9.45 10.17
C VAL A 106 -13.69 -10.53 9.48
N SER A 107 -14.84 -10.15 8.91
CA SER A 107 -15.65 -11.09 8.16
C SER A 107 -15.02 -11.38 6.79
N LYS A 108 -15.28 -12.58 6.25
CA LYS A 108 -14.85 -12.93 4.88
C LYS A 108 -15.45 -11.97 3.82
N LYS A 109 -16.61 -11.36 4.12
CA LYS A 109 -17.26 -10.36 3.25
C LYS A 109 -16.52 -9.02 3.23
N ASP A 110 -15.80 -8.66 4.30
CA ASP A 110 -15.02 -7.43 4.36
C ASP A 110 -13.70 -7.52 3.58
N SER A 111 -13.24 -8.72 3.31
CA SER A 111 -12.14 -8.98 2.39
C SER A 111 -12.71 -9.12 0.97
N LYS A 112 -12.96 -8.00 0.29
CA LYS A 112 -13.17 -8.05 -1.17
C LYS A 112 -11.91 -8.65 -1.80
N LYS A 113 -11.93 -9.96 -2.03
CA LYS A 113 -10.89 -10.59 -2.86
C LYS A 113 -10.99 -9.95 -4.25
N ARG A 114 -9.86 -9.48 -4.73
CA ARG A 114 -9.77 -9.12 -6.15
C ARG A 114 -9.93 -10.41 -6.94
N GLU A 115 -10.91 -10.45 -7.80
CA GLU A 115 -11.07 -11.56 -8.73
C GLU A 115 -10.03 -11.40 -9.85
N PRO A 116 -9.49 -12.52 -10.36
CA PRO A 116 -8.66 -12.48 -11.56
C PRO A 116 -9.47 -11.96 -12.73
N PHE A 117 -8.80 -11.38 -13.71
CA PHE A 117 -9.43 -11.01 -14.97
C PHE A 117 -9.90 -12.26 -15.71
N THR A 118 -11.11 -12.21 -16.26
CA THR A 118 -11.60 -13.25 -17.18
C THR A 118 -10.99 -13.07 -18.57
N ASP A 119 -11.08 -14.09 -19.42
CA ASP A 119 -10.61 -14.00 -20.81
C ASP A 119 -11.34 -12.88 -21.57
N GLU A 120 -12.63 -12.68 -21.30
CA GLU A 120 -13.40 -11.58 -21.89
C GLU A 120 -12.90 -10.20 -21.41
N ASP A 121 -12.50 -10.08 -20.15
CA ASP A 121 -11.91 -8.85 -19.63
C ASP A 121 -10.56 -8.57 -20.31
N LEU A 122 -9.72 -9.60 -20.48
CA LEU A 122 -8.45 -9.47 -21.19
C LEU A 122 -8.64 -9.05 -22.64
N VAL A 123 -9.61 -9.65 -23.36
CA VAL A 123 -9.96 -9.25 -24.72
C VAL A 123 -10.41 -7.78 -24.78
N LYS A 124 -11.23 -7.33 -23.84
CA LYS A 124 -11.66 -5.92 -23.77
C LYS A 124 -10.51 -4.96 -23.49
N ILE A 125 -9.62 -5.33 -22.57
CA ILE A 125 -8.45 -4.52 -22.19
C ILE A 125 -7.48 -4.43 -23.35
N LEU A 126 -7.18 -5.57 -24.00
CA LEU A 126 -6.22 -5.68 -25.09
C LEU A 126 -6.81 -5.34 -26.46
N SER A 127 -8.08 -4.92 -26.52
CA SER A 127 -8.68 -4.55 -27.82
C SER A 127 -7.85 -3.44 -28.49
N PRO A 128 -7.47 -3.60 -29.78
CA PRO A 128 -6.52 -2.72 -30.44
C PRO A 128 -6.86 -1.23 -30.31
N LYS A 129 -8.12 -0.88 -30.49
CA LYS A 129 -8.57 0.51 -30.41
C LYS A 129 -8.39 1.11 -29.01
N LYS A 130 -8.93 0.44 -27.97
CA LYS A 130 -8.85 0.96 -26.59
C LYS A 130 -7.44 0.96 -26.04
N TYR A 131 -6.68 -0.09 -26.30
CA TYR A 131 -5.31 -0.19 -25.83
C TYR A 131 -4.39 0.86 -26.47
N LEU A 132 -4.57 1.13 -27.76
CA LEU A 132 -3.83 2.16 -28.46
C LEU A 132 -4.23 3.57 -28.02
N ASP A 133 -5.54 3.84 -27.90
CA ASP A 133 -6.03 5.13 -27.44
C ASP A 133 -5.54 5.43 -26.01
N TYR A 134 -5.61 4.45 -25.11
CA TYR A 134 -5.11 4.58 -23.73
C TYR A 134 -3.61 4.87 -23.67
N THR A 135 -2.80 4.20 -24.48
CA THR A 135 -1.35 4.39 -24.49
C THR A 135 -0.92 5.72 -25.14
N ILE A 136 -1.74 6.28 -26.02
CA ILE A 136 -1.50 7.60 -26.62
C ILE A 136 -1.81 8.73 -25.64
N ASP A 137 -2.89 8.62 -24.88
CA ASP A 137 -3.31 9.68 -23.93
C ASP A 137 -2.35 9.84 -22.73
N PHE A 138 -1.65 8.78 -22.29
CA PHE A 138 -0.73 8.84 -21.17
C PHE A 138 0.67 9.36 -21.53
N GLY A 139 1.08 9.26 -22.76
CA GLY A 139 2.33 9.85 -23.25
C GLY A 139 2.03 11.08 -24.06
N LYS A 140 2.48 12.28 -23.68
CA LYS A 140 2.57 13.43 -24.58
C LYS A 140 3.48 13.09 -25.77
N THR A 141 3.04 12.16 -26.59
CA THR A 141 3.74 11.79 -27.82
C THR A 141 3.53 12.91 -28.82
N THR A 142 4.61 13.54 -29.19
CA THR A 142 4.66 14.37 -30.42
C THR A 142 3.97 13.60 -31.52
N LYS A 143 3.02 14.24 -32.19
CA LYS A 143 2.25 13.69 -33.31
C LYS A 143 3.22 13.08 -34.32
N SER A 144 3.42 11.79 -34.25
CA SER A 144 4.06 11.01 -35.29
C SER A 144 2.95 10.41 -36.12
N ASP A 145 2.92 10.67 -37.41
CA ASP A 145 1.91 10.18 -38.34
C ASP A 145 1.98 8.66 -38.59
N LYS A 146 2.90 7.96 -37.90
CA LYS A 146 3.08 6.50 -38.03
C LYS A 146 2.72 5.79 -36.72
N PRO A 147 1.54 5.14 -36.64
CA PRO A 147 1.06 4.49 -35.41
C PRO A 147 2.02 3.41 -34.87
N ASP A 148 2.79 2.76 -35.70
CA ASP A 148 3.71 1.69 -35.29
C ASP A 148 4.96 2.21 -34.57
N VAL A 149 5.44 3.41 -34.93
CA VAL A 149 6.58 4.06 -34.28
C VAL A 149 6.18 4.57 -32.88
N VAL A 150 4.96 5.07 -32.75
CA VAL A 150 4.42 5.56 -31.44
C VAL A 150 4.34 4.42 -30.44
N LYS A 151 3.93 3.21 -30.87
CA LYS A 151 3.87 2.03 -29.98
C LYS A 151 5.23 1.65 -29.41
N LEU A 152 6.28 1.64 -30.24
CA LEU A 152 7.62 1.25 -29.84
C LEU A 152 8.27 2.26 -28.89
N GLN A 153 7.85 3.52 -28.93
CA GLN A 153 8.40 4.59 -28.10
C GLN A 153 7.61 4.83 -26.81
N ASN A 154 6.41 4.26 -26.66
CA ASN A 154 5.58 4.46 -25.48
C ASN A 154 5.89 3.41 -24.39
N PRO A 155 6.54 3.80 -23.28
CA PRO A 155 6.89 2.86 -22.20
C PRO A 155 5.65 2.20 -21.59
N PHE A 156 4.50 2.87 -21.54
CA PHE A 156 3.25 2.31 -20.97
C PHE A 156 2.72 1.13 -21.79
N TYR A 157 2.95 1.13 -23.11
CA TYR A 157 2.63 0.00 -23.95
C TYR A 157 3.39 -1.26 -23.51
N TRP A 158 4.69 -1.12 -23.32
CA TRP A 158 5.57 -2.24 -22.96
C TRP A 158 5.40 -2.69 -21.51
N ILE A 159 5.25 -1.76 -20.57
CA ILE A 159 5.05 -2.06 -19.14
C ILE A 159 3.82 -2.96 -18.96
N PHE A 160 2.73 -2.65 -19.67
CA PHE A 160 1.51 -3.42 -19.57
C PHE A 160 1.67 -4.82 -20.16
N LEU A 161 2.27 -4.96 -21.36
CA LEU A 161 2.52 -6.26 -21.98
C LEU A 161 3.46 -7.11 -21.14
N VAL A 162 4.59 -6.56 -20.71
CA VAL A 162 5.54 -7.27 -19.85
C VAL A 162 4.84 -7.72 -18.57
N GLY A 163 4.04 -6.86 -17.94
CA GLY A 163 3.31 -7.20 -16.71
C GLY A 163 2.32 -8.35 -16.88
N ILE A 164 1.58 -8.40 -18.00
CA ILE A 164 0.62 -9.49 -18.27
C ILE A 164 1.34 -10.82 -18.51
N PHE A 165 2.39 -10.81 -19.33
CA PHE A 165 3.04 -12.06 -19.73
C PHE A 165 4.06 -12.58 -18.71
N SER A 166 4.65 -11.71 -17.87
CA SER A 166 5.64 -12.11 -16.86
C SER A 166 5.07 -12.22 -15.44
N GLY A 167 3.92 -11.59 -15.17
CA GLY A 167 3.39 -11.47 -13.81
C GLY A 167 4.21 -10.55 -12.89
N MET A 168 5.20 -9.82 -13.43
CA MET A 168 6.05 -8.91 -12.66
C MET A 168 5.27 -7.72 -12.12
N ARG A 169 5.68 -7.23 -10.94
CA ARG A 169 5.15 -5.97 -10.41
C ARG A 169 5.65 -4.78 -11.23
N THR A 170 4.84 -3.73 -11.33
CA THR A 170 5.22 -2.51 -12.09
C THR A 170 6.58 -1.96 -11.69
N ASN A 171 6.92 -1.97 -10.39
CA ASN A 171 8.24 -1.51 -9.94
C ASN A 171 9.38 -2.41 -10.39
N GLU A 172 9.17 -3.72 -10.45
CA GLU A 172 10.15 -4.68 -10.96
C GLU A 172 10.43 -4.42 -12.45
N ILE A 173 9.38 -4.18 -13.24
CA ILE A 173 9.51 -3.84 -14.66
C ILE A 173 10.26 -2.52 -14.86
N LEU A 174 9.91 -1.48 -14.06
CA LEU A 174 10.52 -0.15 -14.20
C LEU A 174 11.99 -0.10 -13.76
N GLN A 175 12.43 -1.05 -12.96
CA GLN A 175 13.81 -1.15 -12.47
C GLN A 175 14.70 -2.01 -13.37
N MET A 176 14.10 -2.73 -14.31
CA MET A 176 14.82 -3.62 -15.22
C MET A 176 15.81 -2.86 -16.12
N ASN A 177 17.00 -3.38 -16.22
CA ASN A 177 17.99 -2.94 -17.20
C ASN A 177 18.12 -3.98 -18.32
N THR A 178 18.75 -3.62 -19.41
CA THR A 178 18.99 -4.55 -20.54
C THR A 178 19.84 -5.77 -20.16
N VAL A 179 20.70 -5.63 -19.15
CA VAL A 179 21.54 -6.74 -18.62
C VAL A 179 20.72 -7.76 -17.82
N ASP A 180 19.54 -7.39 -17.36
CA ASP A 180 18.62 -8.27 -16.62
C ASP A 180 17.79 -9.14 -17.58
N ILE A 181 17.92 -8.92 -18.89
CA ILE A 181 17.32 -9.76 -19.94
C ILE A 181 18.37 -10.78 -20.35
N ILE A 182 18.21 -12.01 -19.91
CA ILE A 182 19.15 -13.10 -20.14
C ILE A 182 18.55 -14.16 -21.06
N GLN A 183 19.40 -14.86 -21.77
CA GLN A 183 18.99 -16.01 -22.57
C GLN A 183 19.59 -17.27 -21.97
N ASP A 184 18.71 -18.23 -21.64
CA ASP A 184 19.07 -19.56 -21.19
C ASP A 184 18.38 -20.60 -22.08
N ASP A 185 19.13 -21.55 -22.62
CA ASP A 185 18.65 -22.60 -23.54
C ASP A 185 17.66 -22.10 -24.61
N LYS A 186 17.96 -20.95 -25.25
CA LYS A 186 17.13 -20.28 -26.29
C LYS A 186 15.83 -19.65 -25.74
N VAL A 187 15.60 -19.63 -24.44
CA VAL A 187 14.48 -18.94 -23.80
C VAL A 187 14.96 -17.62 -23.24
N TRP A 188 14.27 -16.53 -23.58
CA TRP A 188 14.52 -15.23 -23.00
C TRP A 188 13.83 -15.11 -21.65
N MET A 189 14.57 -14.70 -20.62
CA MET A 189 14.08 -14.56 -19.24
C MET A 189 14.42 -13.19 -18.67
N PHE A 190 13.57 -12.72 -17.74
CA PHE A 190 13.87 -11.55 -16.92
C PHE A 190 14.48 -12.00 -15.60
N SER A 191 15.68 -11.54 -15.29
CA SER A 191 16.30 -11.74 -13.98
C SER A 191 15.82 -10.66 -13.01
N VAL A 192 15.13 -11.05 -11.96
CA VAL A 192 14.66 -10.16 -10.90
C VAL A 192 15.36 -10.55 -9.62
N ASP A 193 16.38 -9.79 -9.24
CA ASP A 193 17.18 -10.04 -8.05
C ASP A 193 17.06 -8.90 -7.02
N GLU A 194 17.58 -9.13 -5.80
CA GLU A 194 17.55 -8.12 -4.74
C GLU A 194 18.41 -6.88 -5.05
N GLU A 195 19.38 -6.98 -5.98
CA GLU A 195 20.19 -5.83 -6.38
C GLU A 195 19.37 -4.84 -7.20
N ASN A 196 18.37 -5.30 -7.93
CA ASN A 196 17.46 -4.44 -8.70
C ASN A 196 16.60 -3.56 -7.79
N GLU A 197 16.23 -4.02 -6.59
CA GLU A 197 15.50 -3.19 -5.61
C GLU A 197 16.32 -2.01 -5.06
N LYS A 198 17.64 -2.08 -5.12
CA LYS A 198 18.55 -1.03 -4.61
C LYS A 198 18.85 0.07 -5.64
N ARG A 199 18.49 -0.13 -6.89
CA ARG A 199 18.85 0.80 -8.00
C ARG A 199 17.93 2.01 -8.11
N VAL A 200 16.76 2.00 -7.45
CA VAL A 200 15.85 3.15 -7.40
C VAL A 200 16.01 3.87 -6.07
N LYS A 201 16.72 4.96 -6.10
CA LYS A 201 16.76 5.97 -5.03
C LYS A 201 15.91 7.18 -5.41
#